data_93630f7014f677e5f9a8e27a5f3e7cf3
#
_entry.id   93630f7014f677e5f9a8e27a5f3e7cf3
#
_cell.length_a   1.000
_cell.length_b   1.000
_cell.length_c   1.000
_cell.angle_alpha   90.00
_cell.angle_beta   90.00
_cell.angle_gamma   90.00
#
_symmetry.space_group_name_H-M   'P 1'
#
loop_
_entity.id
_entity.type
_entity.pdbx_description
1 polymer ?
#
loop_
_entity_poly.entity_id
_entity_poly.type
_entity_poly.pdbx_seq_one_letter_code
_entity_poly.pdbx_strand_id
1 'polypeptide(L)'
;MRRYSRSSIAIVLAVFFAVPGEAQQPLDAARQAYDKGDYEKAISILRDAAQKDPNNGEIQLLLTKSYLEVKKYDEAVNSGERLVAIDPKSSLYHQWLGDAYGQKADHVSMLSAYPLARKTQKEFETAVQLDEHNFDATQDLVEYDCTAPSIVGGGEEKAQPLIQKLMSMDPAEGHYAAGVCKAVKKDLAAADGEYGKALDNKPKFDGRVFDIGDYFMQRGQGDKLLIVATQGEALAPKDPRVEYYRAVGWILKGESNPDAEKLLKNYLQEAPPRSTYPPVWYAHFWLGRLYELQKDSAKAKDEYHEALKLNPKFKRAQDSLKQLGGS
;
A
#
# COMPACT_ATOMS: atom_id res chain seq x y z
N MET A 1 -82.96 18.44 3.97
CA MET A 1 -81.60 19.09 4.13
C MET A 1 -80.70 18.15 4.89
N ARG A 2 -79.87 17.36 4.23
CA ARG A 2 -78.83 16.49 4.87
C ARG A 2 -77.47 17.14 4.75
N ARG A 3 -76.84 17.45 5.90
CA ARG A 3 -75.46 17.97 5.99
C ARG A 3 -74.49 16.80 5.95
N TYR A 4 -73.60 16.80 4.96
CA TYR A 4 -72.46 15.89 4.90
C TYR A 4 -71.30 16.49 5.67
N SER A 5 -70.85 15.79 6.72
CA SER A 5 -69.63 16.06 7.43
C SER A 5 -68.45 15.53 6.62
N ARG A 6 -67.53 16.39 6.24
CA ARG A 6 -66.22 16.03 5.62
C ARG A 6 -65.21 15.80 6.72
N SER A 7 -64.87 14.54 6.98
CA SER A 7 -63.71 14.19 7.83
C SER A 7 -62.42 14.33 7.01
N SER A 8 -61.60 15.30 7.33
CA SER A 8 -60.26 15.46 6.75
C SER A 8 -59.32 14.50 7.48
N ILE A 9 -58.85 13.46 6.77
CA ILE A 9 -57.75 12.60 7.23
C ILE A 9 -56.45 13.32 6.94
N ALA A 10 -55.78 13.83 7.99
CA ALA A 10 -54.44 14.34 7.89
C ALA A 10 -53.47 13.17 7.85
N ILE A 11 -52.86 12.93 6.69
CA ILE A 11 -51.72 12.00 6.53
C ILE A 11 -50.50 12.74 7.05
N VAL A 12 -50.03 12.36 8.24
CA VAL A 12 -48.74 12.81 8.77
C VAL A 12 -47.67 11.96 8.07
N LEU A 13 -47.01 12.56 7.07
CA LEU A 13 -45.78 12.02 6.51
C LEU A 13 -44.65 12.29 7.54
N ALA A 14 -44.28 11.27 8.29
CA ALA A 14 -43.08 11.28 9.09
C ALA A 14 -41.84 11.24 8.16
N VAL A 15 -41.28 12.40 7.87
CA VAL A 15 -39.98 12.49 7.20
C VAL A 15 -38.93 12.17 8.26
N PHE A 16 -38.39 10.95 8.21
CA PHE A 16 -37.20 10.59 8.99
C PHE A 16 -36.01 11.33 8.37
N PHE A 17 -35.64 12.45 8.98
CA PHE A 17 -34.31 13.01 8.75
C PHE A 17 -33.32 12.09 9.47
N ALA A 18 -32.56 11.30 8.73
CA ALA A 18 -31.40 10.63 9.26
C ALA A 18 -30.44 11.72 9.80
N VAL A 19 -30.14 11.67 11.08
CA VAL A 19 -29.19 12.57 11.73
C VAL A 19 -27.80 12.20 11.20
N PRO A 20 -27.05 13.13 10.55
CA PRO A 20 -25.73 12.81 9.96
C PRO A 20 -24.69 12.27 10.93
N GLY A 21 -24.93 12.34 12.23
CA GLY A 21 -23.98 11.90 13.27
C GLY A 21 -23.97 10.39 13.57
N GLU A 22 -25.02 9.64 13.23
CA GLU A 22 -25.08 8.20 13.61
C GLU A 22 -24.27 7.29 12.68
N ALA A 23 -24.08 7.68 11.42
CA ALA A 23 -23.25 6.91 10.46
C ALA A 23 -21.76 7.28 10.57
N GLN A 24 -21.42 8.48 11.04
CA GLN A 24 -20.05 8.99 11.11
C GLN A 24 -19.23 8.28 12.21
N GLN A 25 -19.78 8.05 13.41
CA GLN A 25 -19.06 7.42 14.51
C GLN A 25 -18.51 6.02 14.21
N PRO A 26 -19.28 5.10 13.58
CA PRO A 26 -18.75 3.80 13.20
C PRO A 26 -17.64 3.88 12.13
N LEU A 27 -17.76 4.82 11.19
CA LEU A 27 -16.74 4.99 10.15
C LEU A 27 -15.42 5.52 10.72
N ASP A 28 -15.47 6.47 11.65
CA ASP A 28 -14.29 7.01 12.32
C ASP A 28 -13.61 5.94 13.21
N ALA A 29 -14.40 5.12 13.92
CA ALA A 29 -13.87 4.00 14.69
C ALA A 29 -13.23 2.92 13.81
N ALA A 30 -13.81 2.66 12.64
CA ALA A 30 -13.24 1.72 11.66
C ALA A 30 -11.95 2.25 11.04
N ARG A 31 -11.88 3.56 10.71
CA ARG A 31 -10.65 4.20 10.25
C ARG A 31 -9.54 4.10 11.28
N GLN A 32 -9.83 4.39 12.55
CA GLN A 32 -8.86 4.26 13.64
C GLN A 32 -8.35 2.81 13.79
N ALA A 33 -9.25 1.80 13.65
CA ALA A 33 -8.84 0.41 13.68
C ALA A 33 -7.96 0.06 12.48
N TYR A 34 -8.35 0.49 11.27
CA TYR A 34 -7.58 0.32 10.05
C TYR A 34 -6.19 0.96 10.18
N ASP A 35 -6.13 2.20 10.68
CA ASP A 35 -4.88 2.94 10.86
C ASP A 35 -3.92 2.28 11.84
N LYS A 36 -4.45 1.55 12.82
CA LYS A 36 -3.67 0.72 13.76
C LYS A 36 -3.33 -0.66 13.22
N GLY A 37 -3.77 -1.02 12.00
CA GLY A 37 -3.60 -2.36 11.44
C GLY A 37 -4.52 -3.42 12.05
N ASP A 38 -5.54 -3.03 12.82
CA ASP A 38 -6.57 -3.94 13.36
C ASP A 38 -7.68 -4.13 12.32
N TYR A 39 -7.32 -4.74 11.20
CA TYR A 39 -8.19 -4.84 10.02
C TYR A 39 -9.43 -5.71 10.28
N GLU A 40 -9.32 -6.76 11.08
CA GLU A 40 -10.49 -7.60 11.41
C GLU A 40 -11.51 -6.82 12.23
N LYS A 41 -11.06 -5.97 13.15
CA LYS A 41 -11.94 -5.06 13.89
C LYS A 41 -12.55 -3.99 12.97
N ALA A 42 -11.76 -3.41 12.07
CA ALA A 42 -12.27 -2.48 11.06
C ALA A 42 -13.37 -3.13 10.22
N ILE A 43 -13.13 -4.34 9.69
CA ILE A 43 -14.09 -5.12 8.92
C ILE A 43 -15.37 -5.39 9.71
N SER A 44 -15.27 -5.78 10.99
CA SER A 44 -16.45 -6.03 11.82
C SER A 44 -17.34 -4.79 11.93
N ILE A 45 -16.75 -3.64 12.28
CA ILE A 45 -17.47 -2.37 12.40
C ILE A 45 -18.09 -1.96 11.06
N LEU A 46 -17.33 -2.07 9.96
CA LEU A 46 -17.77 -1.66 8.64
C LEU A 46 -18.89 -2.54 8.09
N ARG A 47 -18.87 -3.84 8.37
CA ARG A 47 -19.96 -4.75 7.96
C ARG A 47 -21.30 -4.36 8.60
N ASP A 48 -21.28 -4.04 9.89
CA ASP A 48 -22.49 -3.59 10.59
C ASP A 48 -22.98 -2.24 10.04
N ALA A 49 -22.05 -1.33 9.72
CA ALA A 49 -22.36 -0.06 9.09
C ALA A 49 -22.93 -0.24 7.65
N ALA A 50 -22.34 -1.14 6.85
CA ALA A 50 -22.77 -1.43 5.49
C ALA A 50 -24.16 -2.10 5.43
N GLN A 51 -24.60 -2.80 6.49
CA GLN A 51 -25.99 -3.31 6.58
C GLN A 51 -27.00 -2.18 6.72
N LYS A 52 -26.63 -1.08 7.41
CA LYS A 52 -27.51 0.08 7.62
C LYS A 52 -27.48 1.03 6.43
N ASP A 53 -26.32 1.20 5.81
CA ASP A 53 -26.13 2.06 4.65
C ASP A 53 -25.27 1.36 3.57
N PRO A 54 -25.88 0.49 2.77
CA PRO A 54 -25.17 -0.32 1.77
C PRO A 54 -24.60 0.50 0.61
N ASN A 55 -25.12 1.71 0.40
CA ASN A 55 -24.72 2.61 -0.69
C ASN A 55 -23.71 3.70 -0.23
N ASN A 56 -23.12 3.55 0.94
CA ASN A 56 -22.07 4.43 1.41
C ASN A 56 -20.72 4.04 0.79
N GLY A 57 -20.24 4.88 -0.13
CA GLY A 57 -18.98 4.64 -0.84
C GLY A 57 -17.76 4.58 0.08
N GLU A 58 -17.71 5.42 1.14
CA GLU A 58 -16.58 5.42 2.08
C GLU A 58 -16.50 4.12 2.89
N ILE A 59 -17.66 3.57 3.29
CA ILE A 59 -17.73 2.27 3.97
C ILE A 59 -17.25 1.16 3.04
N GLN A 60 -17.74 1.11 1.80
CA GLN A 60 -17.33 0.10 0.84
C GLN A 60 -15.85 0.21 0.45
N LEU A 61 -15.33 1.45 0.33
CA LEU A 61 -13.91 1.69 0.06
C LEU A 61 -13.02 1.14 1.19
N LEU A 62 -13.36 1.47 2.43
CA LEU A 62 -12.57 1.02 3.58
C LEU A 62 -12.71 -0.50 3.80
N LEU A 63 -13.87 -1.10 3.46
CA LEU A 63 -14.05 -2.56 3.41
C LEU A 63 -13.13 -3.20 2.37
N THR A 64 -13.11 -2.67 1.13
CA THR A 64 -12.25 -3.17 0.05
C THR A 64 -10.80 -3.17 0.50
N LYS A 65 -10.30 -2.04 1.01
CA LYS A 65 -8.95 -1.89 1.55
C LYS A 65 -8.66 -2.88 2.68
N SER A 66 -9.57 -2.98 3.65
CA SER A 66 -9.39 -3.86 4.81
C SER A 66 -9.37 -5.34 4.43
N TYR A 67 -10.22 -5.76 3.48
CA TYR A 67 -10.23 -7.13 2.98
C TYR A 67 -8.95 -7.49 2.22
N LEU A 68 -8.36 -6.54 1.46
CA LEU A 68 -7.07 -6.75 0.80
C LEU A 68 -5.95 -6.98 1.81
N GLU A 69 -5.88 -6.20 2.88
CA GLU A 69 -4.87 -6.35 3.93
C GLU A 69 -4.95 -7.72 4.63
N VAL A 70 -6.15 -8.26 4.84
CA VAL A 70 -6.33 -9.60 5.44
C VAL A 70 -6.42 -10.72 4.40
N LYS A 71 -6.15 -10.43 3.12
CA LYS A 71 -6.13 -11.40 2.01
C LYS A 71 -7.48 -12.11 1.77
N LYS A 72 -8.58 -11.45 2.10
CA LYS A 72 -9.95 -11.89 1.79
C LYS A 72 -10.36 -11.35 0.41
N TYR A 73 -9.74 -11.91 -0.63
CA TYR A 73 -9.81 -11.36 -1.99
C TYR A 73 -11.21 -11.42 -2.61
N ASP A 74 -12.01 -12.44 -2.29
CA ASP A 74 -13.39 -12.55 -2.78
C ASP A 74 -14.26 -11.42 -2.21
N GLU A 75 -14.14 -11.16 -0.93
CA GLU A 75 -14.85 -10.08 -0.24
C GLU A 75 -14.36 -8.70 -0.71
N ALA A 76 -13.06 -8.54 -0.97
CA ALA A 76 -12.50 -7.31 -1.53
C ALA A 76 -13.09 -7.01 -2.92
N VAL A 77 -13.16 -8.02 -3.81
CA VAL A 77 -13.78 -7.88 -5.12
C VAL A 77 -15.27 -7.51 -4.97
N ASN A 78 -16.01 -8.21 -4.12
CA ASN A 78 -17.44 -7.92 -3.91
C ASN A 78 -17.69 -6.49 -3.41
N SER A 79 -16.83 -5.97 -2.51
CA SER A 79 -16.93 -4.59 -2.02
C SER A 79 -16.52 -3.59 -3.10
N GLY A 80 -15.48 -3.89 -3.89
CA GLY A 80 -15.02 -3.08 -5.03
C GLY A 80 -16.08 -3.00 -6.14
N GLU A 81 -16.75 -4.10 -6.47
CA GLU A 81 -17.87 -4.10 -7.45
C GLU A 81 -19.03 -3.22 -6.97
N ARG A 82 -19.32 -3.21 -5.66
CA ARG A 82 -20.29 -2.27 -5.06
C ARG A 82 -19.86 -0.83 -5.16
N LEU A 83 -18.58 -0.52 -4.95
CA LEU A 83 -18.03 0.84 -5.12
C LEU A 83 -18.37 1.39 -6.50
N VAL A 84 -18.02 0.64 -7.54
CA VAL A 84 -18.26 1.06 -8.93
C VAL A 84 -19.77 1.13 -9.23
N ALA A 85 -20.60 0.27 -8.61
CA ALA A 85 -22.06 0.37 -8.75
C ALA A 85 -22.64 1.63 -8.08
N ILE A 86 -22.02 2.13 -6.98
CA ILE A 86 -22.44 3.37 -6.30
C ILE A 86 -22.09 4.59 -7.15
N ASP A 87 -20.86 4.67 -7.65
CA ASP A 87 -20.42 5.75 -8.53
C ASP A 87 -19.53 5.22 -9.67
N PRO A 88 -20.13 4.91 -10.84
CA PRO A 88 -19.38 4.40 -11.99
C PRO A 88 -18.50 5.45 -12.68
N LYS A 89 -18.46 6.69 -12.18
CA LYS A 89 -17.60 7.76 -12.68
C LYS A 89 -16.45 8.08 -11.72
N SER A 90 -16.33 7.39 -10.62
CA SER A 90 -15.24 7.57 -9.67
C SER A 90 -13.98 6.83 -10.13
N SER A 91 -12.97 7.57 -10.56
CA SER A 91 -11.64 7.02 -10.88
C SER A 91 -11.07 6.20 -9.72
N LEU A 92 -11.19 6.71 -8.49
CA LEU A 92 -10.74 6.03 -7.28
C LEU A 92 -11.41 4.66 -7.09
N TYR A 93 -12.70 4.54 -7.40
CA TYR A 93 -13.43 3.29 -7.19
C TYR A 93 -13.04 2.24 -8.22
N HIS A 94 -12.84 2.63 -9.47
CA HIS A 94 -12.30 1.76 -10.52
C HIS A 94 -10.88 1.30 -10.18
N GLN A 95 -10.03 2.19 -9.69
CA GLN A 95 -8.68 1.84 -9.23
C GLN A 95 -8.73 0.74 -8.17
N TRP A 96 -9.47 0.92 -7.07
CA TRP A 96 -9.55 -0.08 -5.99
C TRP A 96 -10.21 -1.40 -6.41
N LEU A 97 -11.14 -1.36 -7.37
CA LEU A 97 -11.67 -2.59 -7.97
C LEU A 97 -10.61 -3.30 -8.82
N GLY A 98 -9.81 -2.55 -9.57
CA GLY A 98 -8.66 -3.06 -10.31
C GLY A 98 -7.66 -3.76 -9.39
N ASP A 99 -7.28 -3.12 -8.27
CA ASP A 99 -6.42 -3.71 -7.23
C ASP A 99 -6.99 -5.01 -6.67
N ALA A 100 -8.30 -5.02 -6.37
CA ALA A 100 -8.96 -6.22 -5.83
C ALA A 100 -8.94 -7.39 -6.83
N TYR A 101 -9.19 -7.13 -8.12
CA TYR A 101 -9.08 -8.16 -9.16
C TYR A 101 -7.64 -8.62 -9.35
N GLY A 102 -6.66 -7.70 -9.37
CA GLY A 102 -5.25 -8.01 -9.54
C GLY A 102 -4.72 -8.90 -8.43
N GLN A 103 -4.92 -8.51 -7.18
CA GLN A 103 -4.48 -9.31 -6.04
C GLN A 103 -5.19 -10.67 -5.98
N LYS A 104 -6.47 -10.76 -6.36
CA LYS A 104 -7.14 -12.05 -6.47
C LYS A 104 -6.54 -12.90 -7.58
N ALA A 105 -6.17 -12.30 -8.74
CA ALA A 105 -5.57 -13.02 -9.86
C ALA A 105 -4.24 -13.69 -9.46
N ASP A 106 -3.43 -13.03 -8.64
CA ASP A 106 -2.14 -13.55 -8.15
C ASP A 106 -2.27 -14.77 -7.22
N HIS A 107 -3.47 -15.02 -6.68
CA HIS A 107 -3.71 -16.05 -5.66
C HIS A 107 -4.62 -17.19 -6.11
N VAL A 108 -5.01 -17.22 -7.37
CA VAL A 108 -5.83 -18.29 -7.95
C VAL A 108 -5.05 -19.08 -9.02
N SER A 109 -5.66 -20.16 -9.53
CA SER A 109 -5.06 -20.92 -10.63
C SER A 109 -4.95 -20.07 -11.91
N MET A 110 -4.00 -20.39 -12.78
CA MET A 110 -3.77 -19.67 -14.05
C MET A 110 -5.06 -19.53 -14.89
N LEU A 111 -5.89 -20.57 -14.95
CA LEU A 111 -7.15 -20.51 -15.69
C LEU A 111 -8.15 -19.53 -15.09
N SER A 112 -8.20 -19.43 -13.76
CA SER A 112 -9.04 -18.46 -13.04
C SER A 112 -8.44 -17.06 -13.05
N ALA A 113 -7.12 -16.93 -13.10
CA ALA A 113 -6.41 -15.66 -13.14
C ALA A 113 -6.65 -14.89 -14.44
N TYR A 114 -6.74 -15.59 -15.58
CA TYR A 114 -6.89 -14.97 -16.91
C TYR A 114 -8.05 -13.93 -16.98
N PRO A 115 -9.30 -14.28 -16.66
CA PRO A 115 -10.39 -13.33 -16.73
C PRO A 115 -10.25 -12.20 -15.68
N LEU A 116 -9.63 -12.47 -14.53
CA LEU A 116 -9.38 -11.46 -13.51
C LEU A 116 -8.34 -10.44 -13.97
N ALA A 117 -7.23 -10.88 -14.55
CA ALA A 117 -6.21 -10.01 -15.11
C ALA A 117 -6.78 -9.08 -16.20
N ARG A 118 -7.65 -9.58 -17.06
CA ARG A 118 -8.36 -8.75 -18.06
C ARG A 118 -9.28 -7.72 -17.41
N LYS A 119 -9.96 -8.08 -16.32
CA LYS A 119 -10.77 -7.13 -15.54
C LYS A 119 -9.89 -6.09 -14.87
N THR A 120 -8.76 -6.48 -14.26
CA THR A 120 -7.77 -5.57 -13.66
C THR A 120 -7.37 -4.48 -14.65
N GLN A 121 -6.90 -4.87 -15.84
CA GLN A 121 -6.53 -3.91 -16.87
C GLN A 121 -7.66 -2.94 -17.20
N LYS A 122 -8.85 -3.48 -17.45
CA LYS A 122 -10.02 -2.67 -17.82
C LYS A 122 -10.37 -1.64 -16.74
N GLU A 123 -10.32 -2.03 -15.48
CA GLU A 123 -10.64 -1.11 -14.37
C GLU A 123 -9.57 -0.02 -14.24
N PHE A 124 -8.29 -0.33 -14.35
CA PHE A 124 -7.21 0.66 -14.35
C PHE A 124 -7.31 1.60 -15.57
N GLU A 125 -7.54 1.07 -16.78
CA GLU A 125 -7.76 1.90 -17.97
C GLU A 125 -8.95 2.86 -17.78
N THR A 126 -10.05 2.37 -17.17
CA THR A 126 -11.22 3.19 -16.87
C THR A 126 -10.89 4.27 -15.84
N ALA A 127 -10.16 3.92 -14.77
CA ALA A 127 -9.74 4.88 -13.75
C ALA A 127 -8.91 6.03 -14.35
N VAL A 128 -7.93 5.71 -15.20
CA VAL A 128 -7.07 6.70 -15.88
C VAL A 128 -7.86 7.56 -16.88
N GLN A 129 -8.88 6.99 -17.54
CA GLN A 129 -9.76 7.75 -18.45
C GLN A 129 -10.69 8.71 -17.72
N LEU A 130 -11.15 8.34 -16.52
CA LEU A 130 -12.05 9.17 -15.71
C LEU A 130 -11.34 10.33 -15.04
N ASP A 131 -10.09 10.14 -14.61
CA ASP A 131 -9.26 11.19 -14.01
C ASP A 131 -7.79 11.01 -14.39
N GLU A 132 -7.31 11.88 -15.28
CA GLU A 132 -5.91 11.87 -15.70
C GLU A 132 -4.90 12.29 -14.61
N HIS A 133 -5.39 12.93 -13.53
CA HIS A 133 -4.59 13.32 -12.37
C HIS A 133 -4.60 12.27 -11.26
N ASN A 134 -5.31 11.15 -11.43
CA ASN A 134 -5.15 9.99 -10.56
C ASN A 134 -3.82 9.29 -10.91
N PHE A 135 -2.74 9.80 -10.30
CA PHE A 135 -1.39 9.27 -10.52
C PHE A 135 -1.28 7.83 -10.03
N ASP A 136 -1.97 7.46 -8.95
CA ASP A 136 -1.95 6.09 -8.44
C ASP A 136 -2.54 5.12 -9.47
N ALA A 137 -3.72 5.40 -10.02
CA ALA A 137 -4.31 4.57 -11.07
C ALA A 137 -3.42 4.47 -12.33
N THR A 138 -2.71 5.57 -12.68
CA THR A 138 -1.80 5.55 -13.82
C THR A 138 -0.56 4.72 -13.53
N GLN A 139 -0.01 4.76 -12.30
CA GLN A 139 1.09 3.91 -11.86
C GLN A 139 0.69 2.43 -11.86
N ASP A 140 -0.50 2.10 -11.34
CA ASP A 140 -1.04 0.74 -11.31
C ASP A 140 -1.18 0.18 -12.74
N LEU A 141 -1.66 1.01 -13.68
CA LEU A 141 -1.75 0.61 -15.09
C LEU A 141 -0.36 0.42 -15.74
N VAL A 142 0.60 1.30 -15.44
CA VAL A 142 2.00 1.15 -15.91
C VAL A 142 2.60 -0.14 -15.37
N GLU A 143 2.46 -0.42 -14.08
CA GLU A 143 2.96 -1.64 -13.48
C GLU A 143 2.31 -2.87 -14.11
N TYR A 144 0.99 -2.85 -14.29
CA TYR A 144 0.27 -3.92 -14.99
C TYR A 144 0.82 -4.14 -16.40
N ASP A 145 0.94 -3.08 -17.21
CA ASP A 145 1.41 -3.17 -18.58
C ASP A 145 2.87 -3.66 -18.67
N CYS A 146 3.72 -3.34 -17.70
CA CYS A 146 5.11 -3.80 -17.65
C CYS A 146 5.25 -5.24 -17.15
N THR A 147 4.32 -5.74 -16.33
CA THR A 147 4.41 -7.08 -15.70
C THR A 147 3.57 -8.13 -16.39
N ALA A 148 2.36 -7.79 -16.81
CA ALA A 148 1.40 -8.74 -17.36
C ALA A 148 1.78 -9.21 -18.76
N PRO A 149 1.60 -10.50 -19.10
CA PRO A 149 1.78 -10.99 -20.45
C PRO A 149 0.82 -10.33 -21.44
N SER A 150 1.22 -10.20 -22.71
CA SER A 150 0.39 -9.60 -23.76
C SER A 150 -0.94 -10.33 -23.98
N ILE A 151 -1.02 -11.63 -23.69
CA ILE A 151 -2.24 -12.43 -23.81
C ILE A 151 -3.36 -11.93 -22.86
N VAL A 152 -3.01 -11.33 -21.71
CA VAL A 152 -3.97 -10.70 -20.79
C VAL A 152 -4.03 -9.19 -20.95
N GLY A 153 -3.34 -8.65 -21.96
CA GLY A 153 -3.43 -7.24 -22.33
C GLY A 153 -2.22 -6.39 -21.93
N GLY A 154 -1.25 -6.92 -21.17
CA GLY A 154 -0.02 -6.22 -20.85
C GLY A 154 0.89 -6.01 -22.08
N GLY A 155 1.92 -5.20 -21.92
CA GLY A 155 2.91 -4.89 -22.94
C GLY A 155 3.64 -3.58 -22.62
N GLU A 156 4.97 -3.61 -22.57
CA GLU A 156 5.78 -2.41 -22.25
C GLU A 156 5.50 -1.25 -23.22
N GLU A 157 5.15 -1.55 -24.48
CA GLU A 157 4.78 -0.56 -25.48
C GLU A 157 3.54 0.25 -25.10
N LYS A 158 2.66 -0.30 -24.24
CA LYS A 158 1.48 0.40 -23.70
C LYS A 158 1.85 1.28 -22.50
N ALA A 159 2.80 0.85 -21.68
CA ALA A 159 3.28 1.62 -20.53
C ALA A 159 4.01 2.90 -20.97
N GLN A 160 4.75 2.88 -22.11
CA GLN A 160 5.58 4.01 -22.53
C GLN A 160 4.80 5.33 -22.69
N PRO A 161 3.64 5.40 -23.37
CA PRO A 161 2.85 6.64 -23.46
C PRO A 161 2.38 7.16 -22.09
N LEU A 162 2.03 6.26 -21.16
CA LEU A 162 1.61 6.62 -19.81
C LEU A 162 2.79 7.21 -19.00
N ILE A 163 3.96 6.58 -19.08
CA ILE A 163 5.19 7.09 -18.46
C ILE A 163 5.53 8.49 -19.01
N GLN A 164 5.46 8.70 -20.32
CA GLN A 164 5.71 10.00 -20.93
C GLN A 164 4.67 11.05 -20.50
N LYS A 165 3.41 10.65 -20.38
CA LYS A 165 2.35 11.52 -19.86
C LYS A 165 2.65 11.93 -18.42
N LEU A 166 2.94 10.96 -17.53
CA LEU A 166 3.35 11.24 -16.15
C LEU A 166 4.57 12.17 -16.10
N MET A 167 5.60 11.89 -16.92
CA MET A 167 6.80 12.72 -17.01
C MET A 167 6.50 14.17 -17.35
N SER A 168 5.51 14.41 -18.21
CA SER A 168 5.10 15.77 -18.61
C SER A 168 4.30 16.49 -17.53
N MET A 169 3.58 15.76 -16.66
CA MET A 169 2.74 16.30 -15.59
C MET A 169 3.52 16.49 -14.29
N ASP A 170 4.30 15.48 -13.92
CA ASP A 170 5.20 15.48 -12.77
C ASP A 170 6.41 14.59 -13.06
N PRO A 171 7.61 15.17 -13.25
CA PRO A 171 8.80 14.38 -13.57
C PRO A 171 9.15 13.32 -12.52
N ALA A 172 8.85 13.55 -11.23
CA ALA A 172 9.09 12.57 -10.19
C ALA A 172 8.22 11.32 -10.38
N GLU A 173 6.92 11.50 -10.69
CA GLU A 173 5.99 10.42 -10.98
C GLU A 173 6.39 9.66 -12.26
N GLY A 174 6.79 10.38 -13.32
CA GLY A 174 7.24 9.74 -14.56
C GLY A 174 8.49 8.91 -14.39
N HIS A 175 9.49 9.40 -13.64
CA HIS A 175 10.70 8.64 -13.32
C HIS A 175 10.43 7.47 -12.39
N TYR A 176 9.51 7.62 -11.42
CA TYR A 176 9.07 6.51 -10.58
C TYR A 176 8.46 5.39 -11.44
N ALA A 177 7.50 5.71 -12.30
CA ALA A 177 6.87 4.75 -13.22
C ALA A 177 7.89 4.04 -14.13
N ALA A 178 8.84 4.79 -14.69
CA ALA A 178 9.93 4.21 -15.48
C ALA A 178 10.79 3.26 -14.64
N GLY A 179 11.08 3.64 -13.39
CA GLY A 179 11.83 2.81 -12.44
C GLY A 179 11.13 1.49 -12.14
N VAL A 180 9.80 1.51 -11.86
CA VAL A 180 8.97 0.31 -11.68
C VAL A 180 9.10 -0.62 -12.90
N CYS A 181 8.89 -0.08 -14.10
CA CYS A 181 8.96 -0.85 -15.33
C CYS A 181 10.34 -1.50 -15.55
N LYS A 182 11.43 -0.80 -15.27
CA LYS A 182 12.79 -1.34 -15.36
C LYS A 182 13.06 -2.39 -14.27
N ALA A 183 12.58 -2.16 -13.04
CA ALA A 183 12.78 -3.10 -11.93
C ALA A 183 12.09 -4.46 -12.20
N VAL A 184 10.85 -4.46 -12.67
CA VAL A 184 10.12 -5.70 -13.00
C VAL A 184 10.76 -6.47 -14.15
N LYS A 185 11.40 -5.77 -15.11
CA LYS A 185 12.19 -6.38 -16.20
C LYS A 185 13.58 -6.84 -15.74
N LYS A 186 13.95 -6.62 -14.47
CA LYS A 186 15.26 -6.94 -13.89
C LYS A 186 16.42 -6.17 -14.51
N ASP A 187 16.14 -5.06 -15.19
CA ASP A 187 17.13 -4.07 -15.58
C ASP A 187 17.45 -3.16 -14.40
N LEU A 188 18.15 -3.72 -13.42
CA LEU A 188 18.35 -3.07 -12.13
C LEU A 188 19.23 -1.81 -12.24
N ALA A 189 20.13 -1.75 -13.20
CA ALA A 189 20.97 -0.55 -13.41
C ALA A 189 20.14 0.62 -13.95
N ALA A 190 19.24 0.38 -14.90
CA ALA A 190 18.33 1.39 -15.40
C ALA A 190 17.31 1.79 -14.31
N ALA A 191 16.79 0.83 -13.53
CA ALA A 191 15.89 1.11 -12.42
C ALA A 191 16.55 1.98 -11.34
N ASP A 192 17.80 1.68 -10.94
CA ASP A 192 18.58 2.51 -10.02
C ASP A 192 18.67 3.97 -10.52
N GLY A 193 18.89 4.14 -11.84
CA GLY A 193 18.96 5.45 -12.48
C GLY A 193 17.61 6.19 -12.45
N GLU A 194 16.53 5.52 -12.81
CA GLU A 194 15.20 6.14 -12.85
C GLU A 194 14.68 6.49 -11.45
N TYR A 195 14.80 5.59 -10.47
CA TYR A 195 14.43 5.91 -9.09
C TYR A 195 15.32 7.01 -8.47
N GLY A 196 16.61 7.06 -8.86
CA GLY A 196 17.47 8.18 -8.48
C GLY A 196 16.95 9.52 -9.01
N LYS A 197 16.58 9.57 -10.30
CA LYS A 197 15.97 10.77 -10.91
C LYS A 197 14.61 11.12 -10.28
N ALA A 198 13.80 10.12 -9.89
CA ALA A 198 12.56 10.38 -9.17
C ALA A 198 12.84 11.14 -7.86
N LEU A 199 13.81 10.68 -7.05
CA LEU A 199 14.22 11.39 -5.83
C LEU A 199 14.79 12.79 -6.12
N ASP A 200 15.60 12.95 -7.18
CA ASP A 200 16.17 14.24 -7.56
C ASP A 200 15.08 15.28 -7.93
N ASN A 201 13.95 14.80 -8.47
CA ASN A 201 12.76 15.61 -8.77
C ASN A 201 11.81 15.79 -7.59
N LYS A 202 12.14 15.29 -6.41
CA LYS A 202 11.43 15.48 -5.13
C LYS A 202 9.95 15.06 -5.22
N PRO A 203 9.65 13.76 -5.10
CA PRO A 203 8.28 13.27 -5.08
C PRO A 203 7.42 14.04 -4.07
N LYS A 204 6.16 14.28 -4.42
CA LYS A 204 5.21 15.00 -3.56
C LYS A 204 4.42 14.08 -2.64
N PHE A 205 4.46 12.78 -2.91
CA PHE A 205 3.76 11.75 -2.16
C PHE A 205 4.76 10.91 -1.35
N ASP A 206 4.54 10.81 -0.05
CA ASP A 206 5.38 10.03 0.86
C ASP A 206 5.43 8.54 0.47
N GLY A 207 4.34 7.98 -0.01
CA GLY A 207 4.28 6.60 -0.54
C GLY A 207 5.37 6.35 -1.59
N ARG A 208 5.52 7.24 -2.58
CA ARG A 208 6.57 7.10 -3.62
C ARG A 208 7.98 7.09 -3.04
N VAL A 209 8.23 7.98 -2.08
CA VAL A 209 9.54 8.07 -1.42
C VAL A 209 9.86 6.76 -0.69
N PHE A 210 8.90 6.21 0.02
CA PHE A 210 9.11 4.98 0.80
C PHE A 210 9.18 3.72 -0.07
N ASP A 211 8.41 3.64 -1.17
CA ASP A 211 8.53 2.56 -2.16
C ASP A 211 9.93 2.54 -2.80
N ILE A 212 10.47 3.73 -3.14
CA ILE A 212 11.85 3.88 -3.60
C ILE A 212 12.83 3.44 -2.49
N GLY A 213 12.49 3.71 -1.22
CA GLY A 213 13.25 3.26 -0.07
C GLY A 213 13.35 1.75 0.00
N ASP A 214 12.24 1.04 -0.14
CA ASP A 214 12.23 -0.44 -0.17
C ASP A 214 13.08 -0.99 -1.31
N TYR A 215 12.98 -0.38 -2.49
CA TYR A 215 13.83 -0.76 -3.61
C TYR A 215 15.32 -0.58 -3.30
N PHE A 216 15.76 0.60 -2.86
CA PHE A 216 17.19 0.86 -2.56
C PHE A 216 17.69 0.06 -1.36
N MET A 217 16.83 -0.26 -0.39
CA MET A 217 17.18 -1.16 0.71
C MET A 217 17.53 -2.56 0.20
N GLN A 218 16.70 -3.10 -0.71
CA GLN A 218 16.97 -4.40 -1.34
C GLN A 218 18.23 -4.37 -2.20
N ARG A 219 18.53 -3.23 -2.83
CA ARG A 219 19.75 -2.99 -3.61
C ARG A 219 21.00 -2.74 -2.76
N GLY A 220 20.86 -2.59 -1.44
CA GLY A 220 21.99 -2.30 -0.54
C GLY A 220 22.57 -0.88 -0.69
N GLN A 221 21.81 0.07 -1.23
CA GLN A 221 22.27 1.43 -1.51
C GLN A 221 22.00 2.38 -0.34
N GLY A 222 22.88 2.33 0.69
CA GLY A 222 22.72 3.10 1.94
C GLY A 222 22.66 4.61 1.74
N ASP A 223 23.45 5.19 0.83
CA ASP A 223 23.43 6.63 0.55
C ASP A 223 22.06 7.08 0.01
N LYS A 224 21.42 6.26 -0.86
CA LYS A 224 20.10 6.54 -1.38
C LYS A 224 19.02 6.46 -0.29
N LEU A 225 19.15 5.53 0.67
CA LEU A 225 18.25 5.45 1.81
C LEU A 225 18.32 6.69 2.72
N LEU A 226 19.48 7.30 2.88
CA LEU A 226 19.58 8.56 3.63
C LEU A 226 18.85 9.71 2.92
N ILE A 227 18.86 9.74 1.58
CA ILE A 227 18.04 10.69 0.80
C ILE A 227 16.55 10.40 1.01
N VAL A 228 16.12 9.12 0.93
CA VAL A 228 14.75 8.69 1.20
C VAL A 228 14.30 9.13 2.59
N ALA A 229 15.11 8.87 3.63
CA ALA A 229 14.79 9.28 5.00
C ALA A 229 14.63 10.80 5.13
N THR A 230 15.49 11.59 4.46
CA THR A 230 15.42 13.05 4.48
C THR A 230 14.17 13.58 3.77
N GLN A 231 13.83 13.02 2.61
CA GLN A 231 12.64 13.44 1.87
C GLN A 231 11.35 12.94 2.55
N GLY A 232 11.36 11.72 3.09
CA GLY A 232 10.26 11.18 3.87
C GLY A 232 9.96 12.03 5.12
N GLU A 233 10.99 12.49 5.82
CA GLU A 233 10.85 13.39 6.96
C GLU A 233 10.22 14.74 6.59
N ALA A 234 10.54 15.26 5.40
CA ALA A 234 9.94 16.51 4.92
C ALA A 234 8.44 16.36 4.58
N LEU A 235 8.01 15.19 4.11
CA LEU A 235 6.61 14.92 3.71
C LEU A 235 5.78 14.36 4.87
N ALA A 236 6.35 13.46 5.66
CA ALA A 236 5.69 12.72 6.73
C ALA A 236 6.59 12.61 7.97
N PRO A 237 6.83 13.72 8.71
CA PRO A 237 7.84 13.78 9.77
C PRO A 237 7.57 12.84 10.97
N LYS A 238 6.35 12.32 11.11
CA LYS A 238 5.97 11.38 12.16
C LYS A 238 5.86 9.93 11.68
N ASP A 239 6.16 9.67 10.41
CA ASP A 239 6.10 8.33 9.89
C ASP A 239 7.31 7.52 10.37
N PRO A 240 7.12 6.38 11.04
CA PRO A 240 8.22 5.58 11.57
C PRO A 240 9.16 5.02 10.50
N ARG A 241 8.74 4.97 9.22
CA ARG A 241 9.61 4.59 8.10
C ARG A 241 10.79 5.54 7.92
N VAL A 242 10.66 6.81 8.29
CA VAL A 242 11.75 7.79 8.27
C VAL A 242 12.93 7.34 9.13
N GLU A 243 12.64 6.95 10.37
CA GLU A 243 13.64 6.44 11.31
C GLU A 243 14.24 5.11 10.82
N TYR A 244 13.40 4.22 10.31
CA TYR A 244 13.79 2.93 9.78
C TYR A 244 14.79 3.08 8.62
N TYR A 245 14.48 3.83 7.56
CA TYR A 245 15.37 3.98 6.42
C TYR A 245 16.64 4.74 6.76
N ARG A 246 16.61 5.69 7.70
CA ARG A 246 17.80 6.37 8.19
C ARG A 246 18.77 5.42 8.87
N ALA A 247 18.27 4.60 9.79
CA ALA A 247 19.08 3.60 10.48
C ALA A 247 19.65 2.55 9.53
N VAL A 248 18.82 2.01 8.63
CA VAL A 248 19.24 1.02 7.63
C VAL A 248 20.25 1.62 6.66
N GLY A 249 20.10 2.89 6.28
CA GLY A 249 21.05 3.61 5.43
C GLY A 249 22.45 3.64 6.05
N TRP A 250 22.59 3.99 7.32
CA TRP A 250 23.88 3.97 8.03
C TRP A 250 24.46 2.55 8.11
N ILE A 251 23.63 1.55 8.46
CA ILE A 251 24.08 0.15 8.57
C ILE A 251 24.61 -0.36 7.23
N LEU A 252 23.93 -0.07 6.13
CA LEU A 252 24.37 -0.46 4.78
C LEU A 252 25.67 0.20 4.34
N LYS A 253 25.97 1.42 4.85
CA LYS A 253 27.25 2.09 4.65
C LYS A 253 28.36 1.55 5.55
N GLY A 254 28.05 0.60 6.44
CA GLY A 254 29.01 0.11 7.45
C GLY A 254 29.24 1.08 8.60
N GLU A 255 28.36 2.05 8.78
CA GLU A 255 28.45 3.05 9.86
C GLU A 255 27.72 2.52 11.10
N SER A 256 28.49 2.33 12.18
CA SER A 256 27.93 2.00 13.50
C SER A 256 27.48 3.29 14.20
N ASN A 257 26.42 3.91 13.65
CA ASN A 257 25.86 5.13 14.23
C ASN A 257 25.17 4.80 15.58
N PRO A 258 25.48 5.52 16.68
CA PRO A 258 24.91 5.25 17.99
C PRO A 258 23.38 5.42 18.04
N ASP A 259 22.81 6.25 17.17
CA ASP A 259 21.35 6.45 17.11
C ASP A 259 20.62 5.34 16.36
N ALA A 260 21.29 4.54 15.52
CA ALA A 260 20.65 3.52 14.69
C ALA A 260 19.85 2.49 15.51
N GLU A 261 20.40 2.08 16.67
CA GLU A 261 19.74 1.15 17.59
C GLU A 261 18.42 1.74 18.11
N LYS A 262 18.45 3.01 18.55
CA LYS A 262 17.27 3.71 19.05
C LYS A 262 16.21 3.84 17.97
N LEU A 263 16.58 4.25 16.76
CA LEU A 263 15.65 4.45 15.65
C LEU A 263 14.97 3.12 15.25
N LEU A 264 15.71 2.01 15.17
CA LEU A 264 15.11 0.71 14.87
C LEU A 264 14.21 0.20 16.00
N LYS A 265 14.56 0.45 17.26
CA LYS A 265 13.70 0.11 18.40
C LYS A 265 12.42 0.93 18.45
N ASN A 266 12.48 2.23 18.11
CA ASN A 266 11.29 3.06 17.95
C ASN A 266 10.38 2.50 16.85
N TYR A 267 10.97 2.15 15.69
CA TYR A 267 10.21 1.54 14.60
C TYR A 267 9.48 0.26 15.04
N LEU A 268 10.14 -0.62 15.79
CA LEU A 268 9.52 -1.84 16.32
C LEU A 268 8.31 -1.56 17.25
N GLN A 269 8.26 -0.41 17.91
CA GLN A 269 7.17 -0.03 18.80
C GLN A 269 6.05 0.70 18.09
N GLU A 270 6.36 1.49 17.06
CA GLU A 270 5.43 2.44 16.45
C GLU A 270 4.89 2.01 15.08
N ALA A 271 5.62 1.11 14.36
CA ALA A 271 5.22 0.71 13.03
C ALA A 271 3.89 -0.05 13.05
N PRO A 272 2.88 0.42 12.31
CA PRO A 272 1.63 -0.33 12.18
C PRO A 272 1.86 -1.60 11.36
N PRO A 273 1.14 -2.70 11.63
CA PRO A 273 1.25 -3.94 10.88
C PRO A 273 0.55 -3.85 9.51
N ARG A 274 0.97 -2.90 8.68
CA ARG A 274 0.44 -2.67 7.31
C ARG A 274 1.40 -3.24 6.27
N SER A 275 0.85 -3.69 5.14
CA SER A 275 1.62 -4.21 4.00
C SER A 275 2.59 -3.18 3.41
N THR A 276 2.27 -1.88 3.53
CA THR A 276 3.10 -0.75 3.06
C THR A 276 4.24 -0.36 4.00
N TYR A 277 4.42 -1.09 5.09
CA TYR A 277 5.51 -0.86 6.06
C TYR A 277 6.48 -2.02 6.05
N PRO A 278 7.81 -1.77 6.12
CA PRO A 278 8.77 -2.84 6.30
C PRO A 278 8.40 -3.72 7.49
N PRO A 279 8.32 -5.04 7.31
CA PRO A 279 7.84 -5.91 8.39
C PRO A 279 8.80 -5.90 9.59
N VAL A 280 8.25 -6.01 10.81
CA VAL A 280 9.02 -5.92 12.07
C VAL A 280 10.16 -6.95 12.15
N TRP A 281 10.01 -8.14 11.54
CA TRP A 281 11.11 -9.12 11.47
C TRP A 281 12.31 -8.60 10.66
N TYR A 282 12.10 -7.66 9.76
CA TYR A 282 13.19 -7.07 8.99
C TYR A 282 13.93 -6.00 9.83
N ALA A 283 13.23 -5.29 10.73
CA ALA A 283 13.88 -4.40 11.68
C ALA A 283 14.77 -5.16 12.68
N HIS A 284 14.33 -6.32 13.18
CA HIS A 284 15.17 -7.22 13.97
C HIS A 284 16.41 -7.67 13.19
N PHE A 285 16.26 -8.01 11.91
CA PHE A 285 17.43 -8.34 11.07
C PHE A 285 18.43 -7.18 11.00
N TRP A 286 17.97 -5.94 10.82
CA TRP A 286 18.87 -4.78 10.76
C TRP A 286 19.50 -4.46 12.12
N LEU A 287 18.81 -4.69 13.22
CA LEU A 287 19.44 -4.62 14.56
C LEU A 287 20.57 -5.66 14.68
N GLY A 288 20.34 -6.89 14.24
CA GLY A 288 21.38 -7.92 14.19
C GLY A 288 22.58 -7.48 13.36
N ARG A 289 22.35 -6.88 12.18
CA ARG A 289 23.43 -6.32 11.34
C ARG A 289 24.18 -5.16 12.02
N LEU A 290 23.48 -4.29 12.75
CA LEU A 290 24.10 -3.23 13.53
C LEU A 290 25.01 -3.80 14.61
N TYR A 291 24.55 -4.82 15.37
CA TYR A 291 25.36 -5.44 16.41
C TYR A 291 26.57 -6.19 15.85
N GLU A 292 26.50 -6.74 14.63
CA GLU A 292 27.69 -7.25 13.93
C GLU A 292 28.73 -6.14 13.69
N LEU A 293 28.31 -4.96 13.22
CA LEU A 293 29.21 -3.81 13.06
C LEU A 293 29.86 -3.38 14.39
N GLN A 294 29.11 -3.51 15.49
CA GLN A 294 29.58 -3.24 16.85
C GLN A 294 30.42 -4.39 17.46
N LYS A 295 30.58 -5.50 16.72
CA LYS A 295 31.25 -6.72 17.18
C LYS A 295 30.61 -7.40 18.40
N ASP A 296 29.32 -7.14 18.63
CA ASP A 296 28.51 -7.79 19.66
C ASP A 296 27.75 -9.00 19.07
N SER A 297 28.48 -10.09 18.89
CA SER A 297 27.92 -11.32 18.29
C SER A 297 26.80 -11.95 19.11
N ALA A 298 26.73 -11.71 20.41
CA ALA A 298 25.67 -12.26 21.26
C ALA A 298 24.35 -11.55 20.93
N LYS A 299 24.30 -10.22 20.99
CA LYS A 299 23.11 -9.46 20.63
C LYS A 299 22.73 -9.64 19.15
N ALA A 300 23.72 -9.76 18.25
CA ALA A 300 23.42 -10.02 16.84
C ALA A 300 22.64 -11.33 16.64
N LYS A 301 23.05 -12.42 17.33
CA LYS A 301 22.35 -13.71 17.30
C LYS A 301 20.95 -13.61 17.87
N ASP A 302 20.76 -12.92 19.01
CA ASP A 302 19.46 -12.75 19.64
C ASP A 302 18.47 -12.07 18.67
N GLU A 303 18.89 -11.02 18.00
CA GLU A 303 18.05 -10.29 17.05
C GLU A 303 17.74 -11.10 15.78
N TYR A 304 18.67 -11.91 15.28
CA TYR A 304 18.39 -12.83 14.17
C TYR A 304 17.42 -13.94 14.58
N HIS A 305 17.48 -14.41 15.82
CA HIS A 305 16.50 -15.36 16.33
C HIS A 305 15.10 -14.74 16.42
N GLU A 306 14.97 -13.50 16.90
CA GLU A 306 13.68 -12.79 16.89
C GLU A 306 13.15 -12.60 15.47
N ALA A 307 14.01 -12.22 14.51
CA ALA A 307 13.61 -12.14 13.10
C ALA A 307 13.08 -13.49 12.57
N LEU A 308 13.74 -14.61 12.90
CA LEU A 308 13.35 -15.96 12.45
C LEU A 308 12.14 -16.51 13.19
N LYS A 309 11.90 -16.11 14.42
CA LYS A 309 10.67 -16.43 15.15
C LYS A 309 9.43 -15.86 14.46
N LEU A 310 9.55 -14.65 13.95
CA LEU A 310 8.49 -13.96 13.20
C LEU A 310 8.40 -14.42 11.74
N ASN A 311 9.54 -14.72 11.10
CA ASN A 311 9.61 -15.24 9.74
C ASN A 311 10.62 -16.38 9.63
N PRO A 312 10.22 -17.63 9.89
CA PRO A 312 11.12 -18.80 9.88
C PRO A 312 11.80 -19.05 8.53
N LYS A 313 11.25 -18.53 7.42
CA LYS A 313 11.79 -18.71 6.06
C LYS A 313 12.75 -17.60 5.65
N PHE A 314 13.08 -16.66 6.53
CA PHE A 314 13.93 -15.51 6.18
C PHE A 314 15.40 -15.92 6.02
N LYS A 315 15.77 -16.23 4.78
CA LYS A 315 17.07 -16.79 4.43
C LYS A 315 18.25 -15.92 4.87
N ARG A 316 18.16 -14.58 4.74
CA ARG A 316 19.26 -13.65 5.12
C ARG A 316 19.61 -13.78 6.60
N ALA A 317 18.60 -13.87 7.49
CA ALA A 317 18.85 -14.07 8.93
C ALA A 317 19.43 -15.47 9.21
N GLN A 318 18.96 -16.52 8.52
CA GLN A 318 19.54 -17.86 8.63
C GLN A 318 21.01 -17.89 8.22
N ASP A 319 21.35 -17.22 7.10
CA ASP A 319 22.73 -17.19 6.60
C ASP A 319 23.64 -16.39 7.55
N SER A 320 23.15 -15.26 8.11
CA SER A 320 23.89 -14.48 9.11
C SER A 320 24.16 -15.27 10.39
N LEU A 321 23.18 -16.03 10.91
CA LEU A 321 23.39 -16.89 12.08
C LEU A 321 24.45 -17.97 11.83
N LYS A 322 24.45 -18.60 10.65
CA LYS A 322 25.47 -19.59 10.29
C LYS A 322 26.87 -18.98 10.29
N GLN A 323 27.02 -17.77 9.74
CA GLN A 323 28.30 -17.06 9.72
C GLN A 323 28.82 -16.74 11.12
N LEU A 324 27.93 -16.47 12.08
CA LEU A 324 28.27 -16.22 13.47
C LEU A 324 28.46 -17.50 14.30
N GLY A 325 28.45 -18.67 13.68
CA GLY A 325 28.56 -19.97 14.38
C GLY A 325 27.31 -20.30 15.21
N GLY A 326 26.13 -19.83 14.80
CA GLY A 326 24.82 -20.21 15.34
C GLY A 326 24.25 -21.37 14.57
N SER A 327 23.62 -22.31 15.26
CA SER A 327 22.84 -23.42 14.69
C SER A 327 21.36 -23.03 14.67
#